data_77f760ff93d6aed0aff25f236ab044c1
#
_entry.id   77f760ff93d6aed0aff25f236ab044c1
#
_cell.length_a   1.000
_cell.length_b   1.000
_cell.length_c   1.000
_cell.angle_alpha   90.00
_cell.angle_beta   90.00
_cell.angle_gamma   90.00
#
_symmetry.space_group_name_H-M   'P 1'
#
loop_
_entity.id
_entity.type
_entity.pdbx_description
1 polymer ?
#
loop_
_entity_poly.entity_id
_entity_poly.type
_entity_poly.pdbx_seq_one_letter_code
_entity_poly.pdbx_strand_id
1 'polypeptide(L)'
;NIAISKKNSNITNMFNATLLACLYHKYSEVVDLQVLRLVSDSIAGNNRCINYRGQRLNHRILRYTYYLSQLKNNLNFNKDAKFIICDIGGGYGGLLRLLKHYYKNSCCILVELPETCLLASYFLKKNFPNKKILLHSDINDENFNFSNYDFVIMPQHQIENLPDKSID
;
A
#
# COMPACT_ATOMS: atom_id res chain seq x y z
N ASN A 1 -28.86 -8.75 -27.53
CA ASN A 1 -27.48 -8.30 -27.29
C ASN A 1 -27.13 -8.09 -25.80
N ILE A 2 -28.07 -7.74 -24.92
CA ILE A 2 -27.84 -7.50 -23.49
C ILE A 2 -27.66 -8.81 -22.70
N ALA A 3 -28.33 -9.88 -23.10
CA ALA A 3 -28.26 -11.19 -22.42
C ALA A 3 -26.92 -11.89 -22.61
N ILE A 4 -26.28 -11.74 -23.78
CA ILE A 4 -24.95 -12.31 -24.08
C ILE A 4 -23.85 -11.63 -23.27
N SER A 5 -23.95 -10.31 -23.06
CA SER A 5 -23.01 -9.54 -22.25
C SER A 5 -23.01 -9.95 -20.76
N LYS A 6 -24.18 -10.24 -20.16
CA LYS A 6 -24.26 -10.71 -18.77
C LYS A 6 -23.70 -12.11 -18.55
N LYS A 7 -23.92 -13.02 -19.51
CA LYS A 7 -23.42 -14.41 -19.40
C LYS A 7 -21.89 -14.46 -19.51
N ASN A 8 -21.29 -13.67 -20.40
CA ASN A 8 -19.84 -13.56 -20.54
C ASN A 8 -19.21 -12.91 -19.29
N SER A 9 -19.87 -11.94 -18.67
CA SER A 9 -19.37 -11.32 -17.42
C SER A 9 -19.32 -12.31 -16.26
N ASN A 10 -20.24 -13.26 -16.16
CA ASN A 10 -20.26 -14.26 -15.11
C ASN A 10 -19.15 -15.30 -15.28
N ILE A 11 -18.89 -15.77 -16.50
CA ILE A 11 -17.80 -16.70 -16.80
C ILE A 11 -16.45 -16.05 -16.53
N THR A 12 -16.25 -14.81 -16.97
CA THR A 12 -15.02 -14.05 -16.71
C THR A 12 -14.80 -13.82 -15.22
N ASN A 13 -15.86 -13.51 -14.46
CA ASN A 13 -15.78 -13.33 -13.02
C ASN A 13 -15.44 -14.64 -12.30
N MET A 14 -16.01 -15.76 -12.73
CA MET A 14 -15.71 -17.07 -12.18
C MET A 14 -14.27 -17.49 -12.48
N PHE A 15 -13.79 -17.28 -13.70
CA PHE A 15 -12.40 -17.53 -14.08
C PHE A 15 -11.42 -16.69 -13.26
N ASN A 16 -11.69 -15.40 -13.12
CA ASN A 16 -10.86 -14.50 -12.30
C ASN A 16 -10.86 -14.91 -10.83
N ALA A 17 -12.00 -15.38 -10.29
CA ALA A 17 -12.09 -15.87 -8.92
C ALA A 17 -11.24 -17.12 -8.70
N THR A 18 -11.33 -18.07 -9.63
CA THR A 18 -10.53 -19.32 -9.59
C THR A 18 -9.03 -19.02 -9.68
N LEU A 19 -8.65 -18.16 -10.64
CA LEU A 19 -7.26 -17.75 -10.79
C LEU A 19 -6.72 -17.07 -9.52
N LEU A 20 -7.51 -16.19 -8.92
CA LEU A 20 -7.12 -15.49 -7.70
C LEU A 20 -6.99 -16.45 -6.51
N ALA A 21 -7.88 -17.43 -6.40
CA ALA A 21 -7.78 -18.48 -5.38
C ALA A 21 -6.51 -19.33 -5.55
N CYS A 22 -6.19 -19.72 -6.79
CA CYS A 22 -4.93 -20.42 -7.09
C CYS A 22 -3.70 -19.57 -6.73
N LEU A 23 -3.72 -18.29 -7.08
CA LEU A 23 -2.65 -17.35 -6.71
C LEU A 23 -2.54 -17.21 -5.18
N TYR A 24 -3.65 -17.08 -4.48
CA TYR A 24 -3.65 -17.02 -3.02
C TYR A 24 -2.96 -18.25 -2.41
N HIS A 25 -3.26 -19.45 -2.90
CA HIS A 25 -2.61 -20.68 -2.44
C HIS A 25 -1.11 -20.68 -2.71
N LYS A 26 -0.69 -20.29 -3.92
CA LYS A 26 0.74 -20.17 -4.24
C LYS A 26 1.44 -19.13 -3.36
N TYR A 27 0.81 -17.99 -3.11
CA TYR A 27 1.37 -16.99 -2.19
C TYR A 27 1.43 -17.52 -0.74
N SER A 28 0.48 -18.37 -0.32
CA SER A 28 0.50 -18.96 1.02
C SER A 28 1.67 -19.92 1.29
N GLU A 29 2.34 -20.38 0.24
CA GLU A 29 3.55 -21.23 0.33
C GLU A 29 4.83 -20.39 0.57
N VAL A 30 4.84 -19.12 0.13
CA VAL A 30 6.05 -18.28 0.12
C VAL A 30 5.94 -17.03 0.99
N VAL A 31 4.75 -16.70 1.45
CA VAL A 31 4.45 -15.52 2.27
C VAL A 31 4.17 -15.95 3.70
N ASP A 32 4.66 -15.18 4.67
CA ASP A 32 4.32 -15.36 6.07
C ASP A 32 2.79 -15.37 6.27
N LEU A 33 2.27 -16.42 6.88
CA LEU A 33 0.84 -16.61 7.11
C LEU A 33 0.23 -15.49 7.97
N GLN A 34 1.01 -14.89 8.89
CA GLN A 34 0.54 -13.75 9.67
C GLN A 34 0.31 -12.53 8.77
N VAL A 35 1.24 -12.28 7.84
CA VAL A 35 1.11 -11.21 6.85
C VAL A 35 -0.08 -11.48 5.92
N LEU A 36 -0.21 -12.71 5.44
CA LEU A 36 -1.29 -13.09 4.54
C LEU A 36 -2.69 -12.95 5.19
N ARG A 37 -2.82 -13.21 6.48
CA ARG A 37 -4.08 -13.04 7.23
C ARG A 37 -4.49 -11.59 7.45
N LEU A 38 -3.54 -10.66 7.48
CA LEU A 38 -3.81 -9.22 7.65
C LEU A 38 -4.23 -8.54 6.35
N VAL A 39 -4.11 -9.24 5.22
CA VAL A 39 -4.27 -8.65 3.90
C VAL A 39 -5.72 -8.62 3.49
N SER A 40 -6.26 -7.43 3.42
CA SER A 40 -7.54 -7.16 2.78
C SER A 40 -7.44 -5.82 2.06
N ASP A 41 -7.90 -5.75 0.81
CA ASP A 41 -7.87 -4.48 0.09
C ASP A 41 -8.89 -3.50 0.65
N SER A 42 -8.54 -2.22 0.54
CA SER A 42 -9.38 -1.13 1.02
C SER A 42 -10.67 -1.00 0.18
N ILE A 43 -11.74 -0.57 0.84
CA ILE A 43 -12.96 -0.13 0.16
C ILE A 43 -12.72 1.23 -0.54
N ALA A 44 -11.84 2.07 0.03
CA ALA A 44 -11.43 3.31 -0.61
C ALA A 44 -10.66 3.01 -1.90
N GLY A 45 -11.01 3.67 -2.99
CA GLY A 45 -10.40 3.44 -4.31
C GLY A 45 -11.20 2.52 -5.23
N ASN A 46 -12.32 1.94 -4.75
CA ASN A 46 -13.25 1.14 -5.56
C ASN A 46 -12.59 0.05 -6.43
N ASN A 47 -11.53 -0.57 -5.91
CA ASN A 47 -10.83 -1.64 -6.61
C ASN A 47 -11.75 -2.85 -6.81
N ARG A 48 -11.72 -3.44 -8.00
CA ARG A 48 -12.37 -4.73 -8.24
C ARG A 48 -11.67 -5.80 -7.39
N CYS A 49 -12.41 -6.34 -6.41
CA CYS A 49 -11.93 -7.35 -5.49
C CYS A 49 -12.88 -8.54 -5.48
N ILE A 50 -12.33 -9.69 -5.13
CA ILE A 50 -13.07 -10.91 -4.86
C ILE A 50 -13.01 -11.16 -3.36
N ASN A 51 -14.14 -11.52 -2.76
CA ASN A 51 -14.16 -11.96 -1.37
C ASN A 51 -13.75 -13.43 -1.30
N TYR A 52 -12.62 -13.68 -0.68
CA TYR A 52 -12.09 -15.02 -0.46
C TYR A 52 -11.64 -15.17 0.99
N ARG A 53 -12.16 -16.17 1.70
CA ARG A 53 -11.87 -16.43 3.12
C ARG A 53 -12.08 -15.20 4.02
N GLY A 54 -13.10 -14.39 3.72
CA GLY A 54 -13.41 -13.16 4.47
C GLY A 54 -12.52 -11.96 4.15
N GLN A 55 -11.62 -12.08 3.18
CA GLN A 55 -10.72 -11.02 2.74
C GLN A 55 -11.10 -10.50 1.36
N ARG A 56 -10.98 -9.20 1.16
CA ARG A 56 -11.12 -8.55 -0.15
C ARG A 56 -9.80 -8.65 -0.88
N LEU A 57 -9.72 -9.49 -1.90
CA LEU A 57 -8.49 -9.80 -2.60
C LEU A 57 -8.53 -9.36 -4.07
N ASN A 58 -7.39 -8.92 -4.56
CA ASN A 58 -7.07 -8.75 -5.97
C ASN A 58 -5.58 -9.05 -6.19
N HIS A 59 -5.13 -9.09 -7.44
CA HIS A 59 -3.72 -9.37 -7.77
C HIS A 59 -2.75 -8.41 -7.11
N ARG A 60 -3.14 -7.15 -6.99
CA ARG A 60 -2.27 -6.09 -6.47
C ARG A 60 -2.02 -6.29 -4.98
N ILE A 61 -3.06 -6.55 -4.20
CA ILE A 61 -2.91 -6.76 -2.76
C ILE A 61 -2.09 -8.02 -2.46
N LEU A 62 -2.24 -9.10 -3.22
CA LEU A 62 -1.42 -10.30 -3.09
C LEU A 62 0.06 -10.00 -3.36
N ARG A 63 0.36 -9.24 -4.42
CA ARG A 63 1.72 -8.81 -4.73
C ARG A 63 2.32 -7.95 -3.61
N TYR A 64 1.56 -7.00 -3.07
CA TYR A 64 2.02 -6.18 -1.95
C TYR A 64 2.29 -7.00 -0.69
N THR A 65 1.49 -8.05 -0.46
CA THR A 65 1.72 -9.00 0.64
C THR A 65 3.06 -9.72 0.48
N TYR A 66 3.39 -10.11 -0.74
CA TYR A 66 4.69 -10.71 -1.04
C TYR A 66 5.83 -9.72 -0.75
N TYR A 67 5.73 -8.47 -1.19
CA TYR A 67 6.75 -7.46 -0.92
C TYR A 67 6.93 -7.22 0.59
N LEU A 68 5.84 -7.09 1.34
CA LEU A 68 5.92 -6.96 2.80
C LEU A 68 6.59 -8.18 3.44
N SER A 69 6.28 -9.39 2.97
CA SER A 69 6.92 -10.61 3.47
C SER A 69 8.42 -10.64 3.19
N GLN A 70 8.84 -10.21 1.98
CA GLN A 70 10.27 -10.12 1.64
C GLN A 70 10.99 -9.07 2.50
N LEU A 71 10.39 -7.91 2.69
CA LEU A 71 10.95 -6.88 3.56
C LEU A 71 11.09 -7.39 5.01
N LYS A 72 10.06 -8.04 5.54
CA LYS A 72 10.08 -8.63 6.88
C LYS A 72 11.19 -9.66 7.04
N ASN A 73 11.41 -10.52 6.03
CA ASN A 73 12.38 -11.61 6.10
C ASN A 73 13.83 -11.16 5.89
N ASN A 74 14.03 -10.10 5.13
CA ASN A 74 15.36 -9.61 4.78
C ASN A 74 15.84 -8.44 5.66
N LEU A 75 14.90 -7.71 6.26
CA LEU A 75 15.20 -6.59 7.13
C LEU A 75 14.82 -6.98 8.56
N ASN A 76 15.81 -7.06 9.44
CA ASN A 76 15.59 -7.38 10.86
C ASN A 76 15.01 -6.20 11.65
N PHE A 77 14.04 -5.50 11.06
CA PHE A 77 13.39 -4.38 11.74
C PHE A 77 12.43 -4.89 12.82
N ASN A 78 12.59 -4.36 14.01
CA ASN A 78 11.56 -4.51 15.02
C ASN A 78 10.30 -3.76 14.53
N LYS A 79 9.17 -4.48 14.37
CA LYS A 79 7.90 -3.91 13.89
C LYS A 79 7.38 -2.74 14.73
N ASP A 80 7.82 -2.65 15.99
CA ASP A 80 7.41 -1.63 16.95
C ASP A 80 8.42 -0.46 17.02
N ALA A 81 9.55 -0.57 16.34
CA ALA A 81 10.53 0.51 16.23
C ALA A 81 10.02 1.67 15.37
N LYS A 82 10.58 2.85 15.61
CA LYS A 82 10.39 4.01 14.73
C LYS A 82 11.46 3.96 13.65
N PHE A 83 11.05 4.00 12.40
CA PHE A 83 11.93 4.11 11.24
C PHE A 83 11.19 4.73 10.05
N ILE A 84 11.91 5.09 9.03
CA ILE A 84 11.38 5.78 7.85
C ILE A 84 11.43 4.85 6.64
N ILE A 85 10.29 4.66 6.00
CA ILE A 85 10.14 3.89 4.76
C ILE A 85 9.90 4.87 3.63
N CYS A 86 10.65 4.74 2.53
CA CYS A 86 10.40 5.49 1.30
C CYS A 86 9.97 4.56 0.17
N ASP A 87 8.84 4.88 -0.45
CA ASP A 87 8.28 4.18 -1.62
C ASP A 87 8.31 5.12 -2.83
N ILE A 88 9.29 4.89 -3.71
CA ILE A 88 9.48 5.69 -4.94
C ILE A 88 8.67 5.03 -6.06
N GLY A 89 7.75 5.79 -6.66
CA GLY A 89 6.83 5.24 -7.65
C GLY A 89 5.72 4.39 -7.04
N GLY A 90 5.35 4.65 -5.77
CA GLY A 90 4.38 3.85 -5.02
C GLY A 90 2.92 3.98 -5.46
N GLY A 91 2.67 4.75 -6.52
CA GLY A 91 1.33 4.96 -7.08
C GLY A 91 0.38 5.59 -6.06
N TYR A 92 -0.81 5.07 -5.95
CA TYR A 92 -1.83 5.58 -5.02
C TYR A 92 -1.55 5.25 -3.53
N GLY A 93 -0.39 4.68 -3.19
CA GLY A 93 -0.01 4.36 -1.82
C GLY A 93 -0.54 3.02 -1.29
N GLY A 94 -0.89 2.09 -2.18
CA GLY A 94 -1.46 0.80 -1.79
C GLY A 94 -0.48 -0.08 -1.01
N LEU A 95 0.80 -0.10 -1.38
CA LEU A 95 1.86 -0.79 -0.64
C LEU A 95 2.11 -0.10 0.70
N LEU A 96 2.24 1.23 0.71
CA LEU A 96 2.44 1.99 1.94
C LEU A 96 1.31 1.79 2.96
N ARG A 97 0.05 1.68 2.50
CA ARG A 97 -1.06 1.34 3.37
C ARG A 97 -0.80 0.02 4.10
N LEU A 98 -0.34 -1.00 3.40
CA LEU A 98 -0.05 -2.31 3.97
C LEU A 98 1.14 -2.26 4.93
N LEU A 99 2.23 -1.59 4.52
CA LEU A 99 3.42 -1.37 5.35
C LEU A 99 3.07 -0.65 6.65
N LYS A 100 2.26 0.41 6.59
CA LYS A 100 1.82 1.16 7.77
C LYS A 100 0.92 0.35 8.71
N HIS A 101 0.09 -0.55 8.19
CA HIS A 101 -0.68 -1.47 9.03
C HIS A 101 0.22 -2.45 9.80
N TYR A 102 1.30 -2.90 9.18
CA TYR A 102 2.25 -3.81 9.78
C TYR A 102 3.24 -3.08 10.70
N TYR A 103 3.87 -2.03 10.21
CA TYR A 103 4.84 -1.19 10.91
C TYR A 103 4.16 0.11 11.42
N LYS A 104 3.45 0.00 12.51
CA LYS A 104 2.54 1.07 13.00
C LYS A 104 3.26 2.37 13.37
N ASN A 105 4.51 2.28 13.81
CA ASN A 105 5.29 3.41 14.30
C ASN A 105 6.22 4.02 13.22
N SER A 106 6.26 3.47 12.00
CA SER A 106 7.05 4.03 10.90
C SER A 106 6.48 5.35 10.38
N CYS A 107 7.33 6.22 9.87
CA CYS A 107 6.93 7.25 8.92
C CYS A 107 7.04 6.69 7.49
N CYS A 108 6.03 6.89 6.68
CA CYS A 108 5.99 6.41 5.31
C CYS A 108 6.06 7.60 4.35
N ILE A 109 7.14 7.68 3.56
CA ILE A 109 7.32 8.70 2.52
C ILE A 109 6.89 8.10 1.18
N LEU A 110 6.01 8.78 0.48
CA LEU A 110 5.63 8.47 -0.89
C LEU A 110 6.23 9.50 -1.82
N VAL A 111 6.98 9.03 -2.81
CA VAL A 111 7.50 9.87 -3.89
C VAL A 111 6.85 9.46 -5.21
N GLU A 112 6.12 10.39 -5.83
CA GLU A 112 5.34 10.10 -7.03
C GLU A 112 5.14 11.33 -7.94
N LEU A 113 4.49 11.14 -9.08
CA LEU A 113 4.05 12.24 -9.93
C LEU A 113 3.07 13.14 -9.18
N PRO A 114 3.08 14.47 -9.39
CA PRO A 114 2.24 15.41 -8.66
C PRO A 114 0.75 15.04 -8.65
N GLU A 115 0.20 14.64 -9.80
CA GLU A 115 -1.18 14.20 -9.96
C GLU A 115 -1.48 12.92 -9.19
N THR A 116 -0.51 12.00 -9.11
CA THR A 116 -0.64 10.76 -8.34
C THR A 116 -0.55 11.02 -6.84
N CYS A 117 0.24 12.01 -6.41
CA CYS A 117 0.30 12.44 -5.02
C CYS A 117 -1.08 12.85 -4.48
N LEU A 118 -1.90 13.53 -5.28
CA LEU A 118 -3.27 13.89 -4.91
C LEU A 118 -4.13 12.65 -4.65
N LEU A 119 -4.07 11.66 -5.54
CA LEU A 119 -4.81 10.40 -5.38
C LEU A 119 -4.34 9.62 -4.16
N ALA A 120 -3.03 9.57 -3.94
CA ALA A 120 -2.43 8.88 -2.80
C ALA A 120 -2.82 9.54 -1.47
N SER A 121 -2.80 10.87 -1.40
CA SER A 121 -3.20 11.62 -0.20
C SER A 121 -4.65 11.35 0.17
N TYR A 122 -5.55 11.37 -0.80
CA TYR A 122 -6.95 11.01 -0.59
C TYR A 122 -7.11 9.57 -0.11
N PHE A 123 -6.45 8.62 -0.79
CA PHE A 123 -6.53 7.19 -0.46
C PHE A 123 -5.99 6.91 0.95
N LEU A 124 -4.81 7.44 1.28
CA LEU A 124 -4.20 7.25 2.60
C LEU A 124 -5.02 7.92 3.69
N LYS A 125 -5.55 9.13 3.46
CA LYS A 125 -6.42 9.81 4.43
C LYS A 125 -7.72 9.06 4.70
N LYS A 126 -8.31 8.44 3.68
CA LYS A 126 -9.51 7.59 3.83
C LYS A 126 -9.23 6.31 4.63
N ASN A 127 -8.03 5.73 4.48
CA ASN A 127 -7.64 4.52 5.22
C ASN A 127 -7.14 4.82 6.65
N PHE A 128 -6.61 6.02 6.87
CA PHE A 128 -6.00 6.45 8.13
C PHE A 128 -6.50 7.85 8.54
N PRO A 129 -7.78 8.02 8.90
CA PRO A 129 -8.38 9.33 9.16
C PRO A 129 -7.70 10.08 10.31
N ASN A 130 -7.17 9.35 11.30
CA ASN A 130 -6.55 9.90 12.50
C ASN A 130 -5.02 10.06 12.39
N LYS A 131 -4.42 9.67 11.25
CA LYS A 131 -2.99 9.76 11.03
C LYS A 131 -2.60 11.11 10.45
N LYS A 132 -1.39 11.58 10.82
CA LYS A 132 -0.83 12.84 10.33
C LYS A 132 -0.22 12.61 8.95
N ILE A 133 -0.79 13.26 7.95
CA ILE A 133 -0.29 13.26 6.57
C ILE A 133 0.21 14.66 6.26
N LEU A 134 1.45 14.73 5.82
CA LEU A 134 2.06 15.95 5.32
C LEU A 134 2.12 15.92 3.80
N LEU A 135 1.70 16.99 3.17
CA LEU A 135 1.97 17.23 1.75
C LEU A 135 3.23 18.10 1.65
N HIS A 136 4.08 17.79 0.69
CA HIS A 136 5.35 18.50 0.52
C HIS A 136 5.18 20.03 0.39
N SER A 137 4.08 20.49 -0.20
CA SER A 137 3.74 21.93 -0.28
C SER A 137 3.66 22.62 1.08
N ASP A 138 3.48 21.87 2.15
CA ASP A 138 3.33 22.38 3.52
C ASP A 138 4.66 22.37 4.29
N ILE A 139 5.77 21.95 3.64
CA ILE A 139 7.12 21.96 4.23
C ILE A 139 7.68 23.38 4.10
N ASN A 140 7.54 24.18 5.16
CA ASN A 140 8.05 25.54 5.23
C ASN A 140 9.21 25.70 6.23
N ASP A 141 9.75 24.62 6.78
CA ASP A 141 10.68 24.67 7.92
C ASP A 141 12.01 23.95 7.59
N GLU A 142 13.13 24.65 7.77
CA GLU A 142 14.49 24.11 7.67
C GLU A 142 14.77 23.01 8.72
N ASN A 143 13.99 22.96 9.81
CA ASN A 143 14.08 21.97 10.89
C ASN A 143 13.05 20.83 10.74
N PHE A 144 12.67 20.52 9.52
CA PHE A 144 11.66 19.52 9.24
C PHE A 144 12.04 18.13 9.76
N ASN A 145 11.18 17.55 10.61
CA ASN A 145 11.38 16.20 11.15
C ASN A 145 10.28 15.25 10.68
N PHE A 146 10.63 14.31 9.81
CA PHE A 146 9.74 13.28 9.30
C PHE A 146 9.07 12.45 10.40
N SER A 147 9.77 12.23 11.53
CA SER A 147 9.26 11.43 12.66
C SER A 147 8.00 12.00 13.31
N ASN A 148 7.63 13.25 13.02
CA ASN A 148 6.40 13.88 13.50
C ASN A 148 5.16 13.50 12.69
N TYR A 149 5.34 12.81 11.58
CA TYR A 149 4.29 12.45 10.64
C TYR A 149 4.19 10.94 10.44
N ASP A 150 3.00 10.49 10.11
CA ASP A 150 2.75 9.09 9.74
C ASP A 150 3.00 8.85 8.26
N PHE A 151 2.68 9.86 7.44
CA PHE A 151 2.90 9.85 6.00
C PHE A 151 3.44 11.21 5.54
N VAL A 152 4.36 11.17 4.59
CA VAL A 152 4.81 12.32 3.83
C VAL A 152 4.60 12.03 2.35
N ILE A 153 3.94 12.90 1.64
CA ILE A 153 3.64 12.72 0.22
C ILE A 153 4.33 13.85 -0.52
N MET A 154 5.28 13.49 -1.38
CA MET A 154 6.07 14.46 -2.11
C MET A 154 6.14 14.14 -3.61
N PRO A 155 6.09 15.16 -4.46
CA PRO A 155 6.30 14.97 -5.88
C PRO A 155 7.77 14.64 -6.18
N GLN A 156 7.99 13.82 -7.21
CA GLN A 156 9.31 13.26 -7.54
C GLN A 156 10.39 14.31 -7.78
N HIS A 157 10.03 15.49 -8.32
CA HIS A 157 11.00 16.58 -8.55
C HIS A 157 11.48 17.24 -7.25
N GLN A 158 10.93 16.86 -6.10
CA GLN A 158 11.33 17.35 -4.78
C GLN A 158 12.14 16.32 -3.98
N ILE A 159 12.51 15.20 -4.58
CA ILE A 159 13.24 14.13 -3.90
C ILE A 159 14.61 14.60 -3.38
N GLU A 160 15.23 15.57 -4.07
CA GLU A 160 16.51 16.16 -3.68
C GLU A 160 16.43 16.93 -2.35
N ASN A 161 15.22 17.30 -1.91
CA ASN A 161 14.99 17.97 -0.62
C ASN A 161 14.95 16.98 0.57
N LEU A 162 15.04 15.68 0.31
CA LEU A 162 15.19 14.71 1.38
C LEU A 162 16.59 14.83 2.00
N PRO A 163 16.70 15.00 3.32
CA PRO A 163 18.02 15.06 3.97
C PRO A 163 18.82 13.77 3.73
N ASP A 164 20.13 13.90 3.61
CA ASP A 164 21.03 12.75 3.51
C ASP A 164 20.84 11.80 4.69
N LYS A 165 20.80 10.49 4.41
CA LYS A 165 20.63 9.43 5.43
C LYS A 165 19.34 9.56 6.25
N SER A 166 18.30 10.16 5.69
CA SER A 166 16.98 10.31 6.36
C SER A 166 16.09 9.09 6.24
N ILE A 167 16.49 8.08 5.47
CA ILE A 167 15.73 6.84 5.21
C ILE A 167 16.51 5.66 5.78
N ASP A 168 15.79 4.76 6.47
CA ASP A 168 16.34 3.53 7.05
C ASP A 168 16.35 2.35 6.07
#